data_fb98496afddfa461bc38166c25a911d0
#
_entry.id   fb98496afddfa461bc38166c25a911d0
#
_cell.length_a   1.000
_cell.length_b   1.000
_cell.length_c   1.000
_cell.angle_alpha   90.00
_cell.angle_beta   90.00
_cell.angle_gamma   90.00
#
_symmetry.space_group_name_H-M   'P 1'
#
loop_
_entity.id
_entity.type
_entity.pdbx_description
1 polymer ?
#
loop_
_entity_poly.entity_id
_entity_poly.type
_entity_poly.pdbx_seq_one_letter_code
_entity_poly.pdbx_strand_id
1 'polypeptide(L)'
;MIERKSTMYKKVNTELNFVEREKATEKFWRDNDIFKKSMENRKEGETYTFYDGPPTANGKPHIGHVETRTIKDMIPRYQTMKGKYVPRKAGWDTHGLPVEIEVEKKLGLDGKEQIEEYGMEPFIKQCKESVWKYKGMWEDFSGTVLRMSDIMK
;
A
#
# COMPACT_ATOMS: atom_id res chain seq x y z
N MET A 1 54.79 -18.23 9.22
CA MET A 1 53.63 -17.42 9.72
C MET A 1 52.69 -17.20 8.54
N ILE A 2 51.60 -17.96 8.47
CA ILE A 2 50.65 -17.85 7.37
C ILE A 2 49.69 -16.70 7.70
N GLU A 3 49.85 -15.58 7.01
CA GLU A 3 48.88 -14.49 7.06
C GLU A 3 47.50 -15.03 6.59
N ARG A 4 46.58 -15.10 7.52
CA ARG A 4 45.15 -15.35 7.17
C ARG A 4 44.65 -14.15 6.40
N LYS A 5 44.47 -14.29 5.09
CA LYS A 5 43.77 -13.32 4.27
C LYS A 5 42.45 -12.95 4.96
N SER A 6 42.21 -11.65 5.10
CA SER A 6 41.01 -11.10 5.69
C SER A 6 39.78 -11.77 5.10
N THR A 7 38.90 -12.21 5.97
CA THR A 7 37.64 -12.88 5.59
C THR A 7 36.85 -12.03 4.61
N MET A 8 36.51 -12.58 3.46
CA MET A 8 35.70 -11.95 2.40
C MET A 8 34.28 -11.52 2.86
N TYR A 9 33.92 -11.95 4.04
CA TYR A 9 32.60 -11.70 4.63
C TYR A 9 32.67 -10.76 5.82
N LYS A 10 31.77 -9.76 5.82
CA LYS A 10 31.62 -8.86 6.98
C LYS A 10 30.96 -9.61 8.13
N LYS A 11 31.36 -9.29 9.36
CA LYS A 11 30.70 -9.81 10.58
C LYS A 11 29.22 -9.41 10.55
N VAL A 12 28.34 -10.39 10.70
CA VAL A 12 26.89 -10.15 10.79
C VAL A 12 26.55 -9.56 12.15
N ASN A 13 25.71 -8.53 12.18
CA ASN A 13 25.18 -8.01 13.43
C ASN A 13 24.22 -9.04 14.05
N THR A 14 24.47 -9.41 15.28
CA THR A 14 23.67 -10.37 16.04
C THR A 14 22.50 -9.73 16.83
N GLU A 15 22.46 -8.41 16.92
CA GLU A 15 21.31 -7.70 17.46
C GLU A 15 20.16 -7.68 16.45
N LEU A 16 19.07 -8.36 16.80
CA LEU A 16 17.91 -8.52 15.92
C LEU A 16 16.81 -7.51 16.26
N ASN A 17 17.07 -6.23 16.04
CA ASN A 17 16.00 -5.25 16.01
C ASN A 17 15.35 -5.25 14.63
N PHE A 18 14.27 -6.03 14.48
CA PHE A 18 13.57 -6.18 13.19
C PHE A 18 13.00 -4.85 12.69
N VAL A 19 12.46 -4.02 13.57
CA VAL A 19 11.86 -2.72 13.20
C VAL A 19 12.90 -1.79 12.58
N GLU A 20 14.06 -1.65 13.21
CA GLU A 20 15.15 -0.79 12.68
C GLU A 20 15.71 -1.34 11.36
N ARG A 21 15.80 -2.66 11.24
CA ARG A 21 16.23 -3.29 9.98
C ARG A 21 15.24 -3.06 8.86
N GLU A 22 13.94 -3.14 9.15
CA GLU A 22 12.89 -2.83 8.17
C GLU A 22 12.95 -1.39 7.72
N LYS A 23 13.04 -0.44 8.64
CA LYS A 23 13.17 0.99 8.33
C LYS A 23 14.41 1.29 7.47
N ALA A 24 15.56 0.68 7.80
CA ALA A 24 16.78 0.83 7.03
C ALA A 24 16.63 0.26 5.61
N THR A 25 15.96 -0.88 5.46
CA THR A 25 15.68 -1.50 4.17
C THR A 25 14.69 -0.67 3.35
N GLU A 26 13.65 -0.16 3.98
CA GLU A 26 12.67 0.72 3.35
C GLU A 26 13.33 2.01 2.83
N LYS A 27 14.17 2.62 3.67
CA LYS A 27 14.97 3.79 3.25
C LYS A 27 15.86 3.47 2.05
N PHE A 28 16.59 2.36 2.08
CA PHE A 28 17.43 1.93 0.96
C PHE A 28 16.62 1.75 -0.32
N TRP A 29 15.45 1.16 -0.25
CA TRP A 29 14.60 0.94 -1.41
C TRP A 29 14.08 2.23 -1.99
N ARG A 30 13.70 3.18 -1.16
CA ARG A 30 13.25 4.50 -1.55
C ARG A 30 14.37 5.32 -2.20
N ASP A 31 15.53 5.39 -1.54
CA ASP A 31 16.68 6.14 -2.02
C ASP A 31 17.24 5.61 -3.36
N ASN A 32 16.98 4.36 -3.68
CA ASN A 32 17.49 3.69 -4.89
C ASN A 32 16.42 3.35 -5.93
N ASP A 33 15.18 3.78 -5.76
CA ASP A 33 14.04 3.49 -6.65
C ASP A 33 13.89 1.99 -6.97
N ILE A 34 14.11 1.11 -5.97
CA ILE A 34 14.16 -0.34 -6.19
C ILE A 34 12.86 -0.87 -6.77
N PHE A 35 11.72 -0.32 -6.33
CA PHE A 35 10.42 -0.74 -6.84
C PHE A 35 10.29 -0.45 -8.34
N LYS A 36 10.58 0.76 -8.78
CA LYS A 36 10.55 1.17 -10.19
C LYS A 36 11.52 0.33 -11.02
N LYS A 37 12.75 0.17 -10.55
CA LYS A 37 13.78 -0.67 -11.19
C LYS A 37 13.34 -2.11 -11.33
N SER A 38 12.59 -2.66 -10.37
CA SER A 38 12.10 -4.04 -10.43
C SER A 38 11.13 -4.29 -11.59
N MET A 39 10.41 -3.26 -12.01
CA MET A 39 9.55 -3.30 -13.21
C MET A 39 10.36 -3.03 -14.48
N GLU A 40 11.16 -1.95 -14.47
CA GLU A 40 11.93 -1.52 -15.65
C GLU A 40 12.90 -2.60 -16.15
N ASN A 41 13.60 -3.28 -15.24
CA ASN A 41 14.53 -4.36 -15.56
C ASN A 41 13.87 -5.58 -16.25
N ARG A 42 12.55 -5.64 -16.30
CA ARG A 42 11.76 -6.76 -16.84
C ARG A 42 10.78 -6.32 -17.91
N LYS A 43 10.90 -5.09 -18.39
CA LYS A 43 9.97 -4.48 -19.33
C LYS A 43 9.83 -5.27 -20.64
N GLU A 44 10.89 -5.95 -21.06
CA GLU A 44 10.91 -6.80 -22.25
C GLU A 44 10.49 -8.27 -21.95
N GLY A 45 10.19 -8.58 -20.71
CA GLY A 45 9.78 -9.92 -20.30
C GLY A 45 8.30 -10.19 -20.57
N GLU A 46 7.92 -11.46 -20.43
CA GLU A 46 6.51 -11.85 -20.50
C GLU A 46 5.67 -11.10 -19.46
N THR A 47 4.60 -10.45 -19.89
CA THR A 47 3.73 -9.70 -18.99
C THR A 47 2.88 -10.63 -18.12
N TYR A 48 2.87 -10.38 -16.82
CA TYR A 48 1.96 -11.00 -15.88
C TYR A 48 1.06 -9.94 -15.26
N THR A 49 -0.23 -10.00 -15.57
CA THR A 49 -1.22 -9.07 -15.04
C THR A 49 -1.88 -9.64 -13.78
N PHE A 50 -1.89 -8.85 -12.72
CA PHE A 50 -2.53 -9.18 -11.45
C PHE A 50 -3.55 -8.09 -11.10
N TYR A 51 -4.81 -8.49 -10.97
CA TYR A 51 -5.89 -7.59 -10.57
C TYR A 51 -6.12 -7.65 -9.07
N ASP A 52 -6.25 -6.50 -8.45
CA ASP A 52 -6.60 -6.34 -7.04
C ASP A 52 -7.80 -5.41 -6.90
N GLY A 53 -8.73 -5.76 -6.00
CA GLY A 53 -9.78 -4.86 -5.57
C GLY A 53 -9.18 -3.73 -4.75
N PRO A 54 -9.43 -2.46 -5.13
CA PRO A 54 -8.89 -1.33 -4.37
C PRO A 54 -9.50 -1.24 -2.97
N PRO A 55 -8.78 -0.73 -1.98
CA PRO A 55 -9.33 -0.52 -0.65
C PRO A 55 -10.34 0.63 -0.67
N THR A 56 -11.40 0.50 0.11
CA THR A 56 -12.33 1.59 0.38
C THR A 56 -11.67 2.57 1.36
N ALA A 57 -11.62 3.84 1.02
CA ALA A 57 -10.98 4.87 1.84
C ALA A 57 -11.88 5.42 2.96
N ASN A 58 -12.71 4.56 3.56
CA ASN A 58 -13.71 4.92 4.58
C ASN A 58 -13.26 4.71 6.02
N GLY A 59 -12.04 4.23 6.25
CA GLY A 59 -11.54 3.94 7.60
C GLY A 59 -10.02 3.75 7.63
N LYS A 60 -9.51 3.56 8.86
CA LYS A 60 -8.08 3.30 9.09
C LYS A 60 -7.73 1.87 8.68
N PRO A 61 -6.49 1.65 8.15
CA PRO A 61 -5.98 0.29 7.97
C PRO A 61 -5.93 -0.45 9.31
N HIS A 62 -6.17 -1.75 9.27
CA HIS A 62 -6.10 -2.64 10.43
C HIS A 62 -5.38 -3.96 10.07
N ILE A 63 -5.15 -4.82 11.09
CA ILE A 63 -4.37 -6.04 10.93
C ILE A 63 -4.89 -6.98 9.84
N GLY A 64 -6.20 -7.07 9.63
CA GLY A 64 -6.77 -7.86 8.54
C GLY A 64 -6.37 -7.37 7.14
N HIS A 65 -6.13 -6.07 7.00
CA HIS A 65 -5.57 -5.52 5.77
C HIS A 65 -4.09 -5.90 5.59
N VAL A 66 -3.32 -5.99 6.68
CA VAL A 66 -1.91 -6.46 6.63
C VAL A 66 -1.85 -7.87 6.07
N GLU A 67 -2.63 -8.79 6.62
CA GLU A 67 -2.68 -10.19 6.20
C GLU A 67 -3.05 -10.31 4.72
N THR A 68 -4.20 -9.76 4.34
CA THR A 68 -4.70 -9.82 2.97
C THR A 68 -3.70 -9.23 1.97
N ARG A 69 -3.12 -8.07 2.27
CA ARG A 69 -2.18 -7.40 1.39
C ARG A 69 -0.84 -8.13 1.30
N THR A 70 -0.37 -8.72 2.38
CA THR A 70 0.85 -9.53 2.35
C THR A 70 0.70 -10.72 1.40
N ILE A 71 -0.43 -11.42 1.47
CA ILE A 71 -0.72 -12.54 0.56
C ILE A 71 -0.80 -12.06 -0.90
N LYS A 72 -1.49 -10.96 -1.15
CA LYS A 72 -1.61 -10.38 -2.48
C LYS A 72 -0.26 -9.93 -3.05
N ASP A 73 0.60 -9.31 -2.24
CA ASP A 73 1.93 -8.84 -2.67
C ASP A 73 2.91 -9.99 -2.98
N MET A 74 2.74 -11.12 -2.32
CA MET A 74 3.57 -12.31 -2.56
C MET A 74 3.52 -12.78 -4.01
N ILE A 75 2.36 -12.79 -4.64
CA ILE A 75 2.17 -13.28 -6.02
C ILE A 75 2.91 -12.40 -7.03
N PRO A 76 2.72 -11.08 -7.09
CA PRO A 76 3.47 -10.19 -7.97
C PRO A 76 4.98 -10.26 -7.75
N ARG A 77 5.44 -10.36 -6.49
CA ARG A 77 6.87 -10.52 -6.18
C ARG A 77 7.42 -11.83 -6.74
N TYR A 78 6.72 -12.92 -6.51
CA TYR A 78 7.11 -14.23 -7.03
C TYR A 78 7.22 -14.21 -8.55
N GLN A 79 6.23 -13.68 -9.25
CA GLN A 79 6.28 -13.57 -10.71
C GLN A 79 7.41 -12.64 -11.21
N THR A 80 7.66 -11.56 -10.49
CA THR A 80 8.81 -10.67 -10.77
C THR A 80 10.14 -11.40 -10.59
N MET A 81 10.28 -12.24 -9.55
CA MET A 81 11.48 -13.06 -9.33
C MET A 81 11.66 -14.12 -10.42
N LYS A 82 10.58 -14.60 -11.03
CA LYS A 82 10.62 -15.48 -12.21
C LYS A 82 10.99 -14.76 -13.50
N GLY A 83 11.28 -13.47 -13.48
CA GLY A 83 11.67 -12.68 -14.64
C GLY A 83 10.52 -12.06 -15.42
N LYS A 84 9.28 -12.18 -14.96
CA LYS A 84 8.13 -11.59 -15.65
C LYS A 84 8.04 -10.09 -15.42
N TYR A 85 7.55 -9.37 -16.42
CA TYR A 85 7.13 -7.98 -16.28
C TYR A 85 5.78 -7.94 -15.57
N VAL A 86 5.76 -7.38 -14.37
CA VAL A 86 4.55 -7.26 -13.55
C VAL A 86 4.24 -5.78 -13.36
N PRO A 87 3.43 -5.17 -14.25
CA PRO A 87 3.02 -3.78 -14.08
C PRO A 87 2.15 -3.67 -12.82
N ARG A 88 2.51 -2.76 -11.94
CA ARG A 88 1.81 -2.54 -10.69
C ARG A 88 1.15 -1.18 -10.71
N LYS A 89 -0.17 -1.17 -10.58
CA LYS A 89 -0.99 0.02 -10.50
C LYS A 89 -2.01 -0.18 -9.39
N ALA A 90 -2.03 0.72 -8.44
CA ALA A 90 -3.03 0.73 -7.40
C ALA A 90 -4.12 1.77 -7.67
N GLY A 91 -5.19 1.70 -6.91
CA GLY A 91 -6.32 2.62 -6.98
C GLY A 91 -7.07 2.67 -5.66
N TRP A 92 -8.16 3.40 -5.68
CA TRP A 92 -9.04 3.63 -4.54
C TRP A 92 -10.48 3.29 -4.90
N ASP A 93 -11.19 2.67 -3.96
CA ASP A 93 -12.63 2.65 -3.96
C ASP A 93 -13.14 3.88 -3.19
N THR A 94 -13.78 4.80 -3.89
CA THR A 94 -14.03 6.15 -3.38
C THR A 94 -15.50 6.51 -3.27
N HIS A 95 -16.41 5.57 -3.48
CA HIS A 95 -17.85 5.86 -3.48
C HIS A 95 -18.68 4.67 -2.97
N GLY A 96 -19.98 4.88 -2.93
CA GLY A 96 -20.96 3.88 -2.54
C GLY A 96 -21.23 3.85 -1.03
N LEU A 97 -22.05 2.91 -0.65
CA LEU A 97 -22.62 2.77 0.70
C LEU A 97 -21.59 2.83 1.85
N PRO A 98 -20.37 2.27 1.76
CA PRO A 98 -19.39 2.37 2.83
C PRO A 98 -18.98 3.81 3.17
N VAL A 99 -18.86 4.67 2.15
CA VAL A 99 -18.53 6.10 2.35
C VAL A 99 -19.74 6.85 2.90
N GLU A 100 -20.93 6.57 2.40
CA GLU A 100 -22.18 7.18 2.84
C GLU A 100 -22.43 6.90 4.33
N ILE A 101 -22.33 5.65 4.77
CA ILE A 101 -22.50 5.25 6.18
C ILE A 101 -21.50 5.97 7.11
N GLU A 102 -20.25 6.13 6.67
CA GLU A 102 -19.26 6.86 7.47
C GLU A 102 -19.64 8.34 7.63
N VAL A 103 -20.15 8.95 6.56
CA VAL A 103 -20.58 10.36 6.58
C VAL A 103 -21.89 10.53 7.36
N GLU A 104 -22.86 9.62 7.21
CA GLU A 104 -24.09 9.60 8.03
C GLU A 104 -23.75 9.58 9.52
N LYS A 105 -22.87 8.66 9.94
CA LYS A 105 -22.40 8.58 11.33
C LYS A 105 -21.72 9.87 11.79
N LYS A 106 -20.91 10.47 10.95
CA LYS A 106 -20.20 11.72 11.25
C LYS A 106 -21.16 12.89 11.43
N LEU A 107 -22.23 12.95 10.64
CA LEU A 107 -23.22 14.01 10.66
C LEU A 107 -24.38 13.73 11.63
N GLY A 108 -24.46 12.51 12.18
CA GLY A 108 -25.59 12.09 13.04
C GLY A 108 -26.88 11.91 12.28
N LEU A 109 -26.81 11.57 10.98
CA LEU A 109 -27.96 11.31 10.14
C LEU A 109 -28.30 9.80 10.18
N ASP A 110 -29.60 9.50 10.02
CA ASP A 110 -30.11 8.12 9.99
C ASP A 110 -31.06 7.95 8.79
N GLY A 111 -30.46 7.47 7.70
CA GLY A 111 -31.17 7.07 6.51
C GLY A 111 -31.51 8.21 5.53
N LYS A 112 -32.17 7.78 4.45
CA LYS A 112 -32.38 8.57 3.25
C LYS A 112 -33.15 9.88 3.50
N GLU A 113 -34.20 9.85 4.31
CA GLU A 113 -35.07 11.00 4.56
C GLU A 113 -34.27 12.16 5.20
N GLN A 114 -33.43 11.85 6.18
CA GLN A 114 -32.58 12.86 6.81
C GLN A 114 -31.48 13.37 5.90
N ILE A 115 -30.97 12.54 4.99
CA ILE A 115 -30.01 12.97 3.98
C ILE A 115 -30.67 13.94 3.00
N GLU A 116 -31.90 13.67 2.55
CA GLU A 116 -32.64 14.56 1.67
C GLU A 116 -32.95 15.90 2.34
N GLU A 117 -33.31 15.90 3.64
CA GLU A 117 -33.52 17.10 4.44
C GLU A 117 -32.23 17.91 4.65
N TYR A 118 -31.11 17.23 4.92
CA TYR A 118 -29.78 17.86 5.01
C TYR A 118 -29.34 18.47 3.67
N GLY A 119 -29.76 17.89 2.58
CA GLY A 119 -29.49 18.27 1.21
C GLY A 119 -28.45 17.37 0.52
N MET A 120 -28.80 16.90 -0.66
CA MET A 120 -27.95 15.97 -1.42
C MET A 120 -26.59 16.57 -1.77
N GLU A 121 -26.55 17.83 -2.19
CA GLU A 121 -25.31 18.47 -2.62
C GLU A 121 -24.29 18.64 -1.47
N PRO A 122 -24.66 19.18 -0.29
CA PRO A 122 -23.76 19.23 0.85
C PRO A 122 -23.38 17.84 1.37
N PHE A 123 -24.26 16.85 1.30
CA PHE A 123 -23.94 15.48 1.68
C PHE A 123 -22.87 14.86 0.76
N ILE A 124 -23.02 14.98 -0.56
CA ILE A 124 -22.03 14.51 -1.53
C ILE A 124 -20.69 15.22 -1.33
N LYS A 125 -20.69 16.49 -1.00
CA LYS A 125 -19.46 17.24 -0.68
C LYS A 125 -18.77 16.63 0.54
N GLN A 126 -19.50 16.32 1.61
CA GLN A 126 -18.93 15.66 2.79
C GLN A 126 -18.38 14.25 2.45
N CYS A 127 -19.05 13.49 1.58
CA CYS A 127 -18.54 12.19 1.10
C CYS A 127 -17.20 12.34 0.39
N LYS A 128 -17.08 13.28 -0.55
CA LYS A 128 -15.83 13.58 -1.27
C LYS A 128 -14.69 13.99 -0.33
N GLU A 129 -14.98 14.80 0.67
CA GLU A 129 -13.99 15.23 1.67
C GLU A 129 -13.57 14.07 2.59
N SER A 130 -14.52 13.22 2.97
CA SER A 130 -14.28 12.08 3.86
C SER A 130 -13.30 11.06 3.25
N VAL A 131 -13.44 10.77 1.96
CA VAL A 131 -12.59 9.81 1.25
C VAL A 131 -11.11 10.15 1.36
N TRP A 132 -10.75 11.42 1.25
CA TRP A 132 -9.34 11.84 1.27
C TRP A 132 -8.75 11.94 2.68
N LYS A 133 -9.57 11.88 3.72
CA LYS A 133 -9.14 11.95 5.12
C LYS A 133 -8.14 10.86 5.50
N TYR A 134 -8.34 9.66 5.00
CA TYR A 134 -7.51 8.49 5.34
C TYR A 134 -6.43 8.18 4.30
N LYS A 135 -6.39 8.93 3.19
CA LYS A 135 -5.46 8.69 2.08
C LYS A 135 -4.01 8.55 2.54
N GLY A 136 -3.50 9.53 3.29
CA GLY A 136 -2.11 9.52 3.76
C GLY A 136 -1.78 8.29 4.61
N MET A 137 -2.69 7.89 5.52
CA MET A 137 -2.48 6.68 6.33
C MET A 137 -2.42 5.41 5.47
N TRP A 138 -3.24 5.32 4.43
CA TRP A 138 -3.23 4.19 3.51
C TRP A 138 -2.00 4.17 2.61
N GLU A 139 -1.50 5.33 2.21
CA GLU A 139 -0.26 5.45 1.46
C GLU A 139 0.94 5.01 2.30
N ASP A 140 1.05 5.50 3.54
CA ASP A 140 2.10 5.09 4.48
C ASP A 140 2.01 3.59 4.79
N PHE A 141 0.81 3.09 5.07
CA PHE A 141 0.57 1.67 5.29
C PHE A 141 0.99 0.82 4.08
N SER A 142 0.60 1.24 2.87
CA SER A 142 0.98 0.54 1.65
C SER A 142 2.48 0.63 1.38
N GLY A 143 3.11 1.76 1.70
CA GLY A 143 4.56 1.93 1.64
C GLY A 143 5.30 0.94 2.54
N THR A 144 4.80 0.72 3.74
CA THR A 144 5.42 -0.17 4.74
C THR A 144 5.14 -1.64 4.44
N VAL A 145 3.87 -2.01 4.21
CA VAL A 145 3.45 -3.42 4.07
C VAL A 145 3.71 -3.98 2.68
N LEU A 146 3.39 -3.22 1.64
CA LEU A 146 3.51 -3.66 0.24
C LEU A 146 4.71 -3.06 -0.47
N ARG A 147 5.32 -2.04 0.13
CA ARG A 147 6.36 -1.20 -0.49
C ARG A 147 5.96 -0.63 -1.85
N MET A 148 4.69 -0.27 -1.97
CA MET A 148 4.02 0.21 -3.18
C MET A 148 3.69 1.71 -3.09
N SER A 149 4.48 2.50 -2.34
CA SER A 149 4.21 3.93 -2.09
C SER A 149 4.04 4.77 -3.35
N ASP A 150 4.65 4.37 -4.45
CA ASP A 150 4.62 5.13 -5.71
C ASP A 150 3.43 4.80 -6.62
N ILE A 151 2.61 3.82 -6.26
CA ILE A 151 1.51 3.34 -7.11
C ILE A 151 0.19 4.03 -6.78
N MET A 152 0.07 4.59 -5.57
CA MET A 152 -1.18 5.19 -5.08
C MET A 152 -1.24 6.71 -5.26
N LYS A 153 -0.29 7.28 -5.99
CA LYS A 153 -0.26 8.72 -6.32
C LYS A 153 -1.19 9.06 -7.46
#